data_a0a5eb8ccd27240188ae8888e6816e90
#
_entry.id   a0a5eb8ccd27240188ae8888e6816e90
#
_cell.length_a   1.000
_cell.length_b   1.000
_cell.length_c   1.000
_cell.angle_alpha   90.00
_cell.angle_beta   90.00
_cell.angle_gamma   90.00
#
_symmetry.space_group_name_H-M   'P 1'
#
loop_
_entity.id
_entity.type
_entity.pdbx_description
1 polymer ?
#
loop_
_entity_poly.entity_id
_entity_poly.type
_entity_poly.pdbx_seq_one_letter_code
_entity_poly.pdbx_strand_id
1 'polypeptide(L)'
;MDTHSPETQESAPTSRRALLASLIAAGASVAVAGRASAADDAAPTTTAPPLHSDADAATLNSLITREAAMVATYNAAKASVSGDDLAVIELIASHHVAYVQSLAGYLGRKAGATTAPALPVNAGGYSVLAPQLASLEAATAAAHVAALKTIQGLDAATLVASIITVEARHEAALLLSAGGSVDSVASGL
;
A
#
# COMPACT_ATOMS: atom_id res chain seq x y z
N MET A 1 49.15 7.92 35.83
CA MET A 1 49.25 7.34 34.50
C MET A 1 47.93 6.59 34.28
N ASP A 2 46.88 7.36 33.94
CA ASP A 2 45.53 6.83 33.78
C ASP A 2 45.34 6.43 32.31
N THR A 3 45.20 5.12 32.10
CA THR A 3 44.88 4.57 30.77
C THR A 3 43.38 4.55 30.59
N HIS A 4 42.88 5.52 29.83
CA HIS A 4 41.49 5.59 29.42
C HIS A 4 41.29 4.59 28.24
N SER A 5 40.58 3.48 28.52
CA SER A 5 40.11 2.57 27.46
C SER A 5 38.88 3.17 26.79
N PRO A 6 38.79 3.22 25.46
CA PRO A 6 37.56 3.63 24.79
C PRO A 6 36.52 2.52 24.89
N GLU A 7 35.36 2.84 25.50
CA GLU A 7 34.15 2.02 25.43
C GLU A 7 33.68 1.93 23.96
N THR A 8 33.76 0.75 23.40
CA THR A 8 33.11 0.42 22.14
C THR A 8 31.61 0.39 22.38
N GLN A 9 30.93 1.42 21.92
CA GLN A 9 29.48 1.50 21.90
C GLN A 9 28.96 0.46 20.91
N GLU A 10 28.56 -0.70 21.48
CA GLU A 10 27.93 -1.78 20.73
C GLU A 10 26.53 -1.32 20.26
N SER A 11 26.43 -1.03 18.98
CA SER A 11 25.15 -0.67 18.35
C SER A 11 24.18 -1.83 18.51
N ALA A 12 23.09 -1.62 19.23
CA ALA A 12 22.03 -2.61 19.39
C ALA A 12 21.57 -3.13 18.02
N PRO A 13 21.38 -4.44 17.82
CA PRO A 13 20.95 -5.00 16.56
C PRO A 13 19.57 -4.45 16.21
N THR A 14 19.51 -3.64 15.14
CA THR A 14 18.25 -3.14 14.62
C THR A 14 17.38 -4.33 14.24
N SER A 15 16.24 -4.51 14.90
CA SER A 15 15.31 -5.60 14.64
C SER A 15 14.94 -5.61 13.16
N ARG A 16 14.92 -6.80 12.52
CA ARG A 16 14.47 -6.96 11.13
C ARG A 16 13.09 -6.32 10.91
N ARG A 17 12.22 -6.38 11.92
CA ARG A 17 10.89 -5.76 11.92
C ARG A 17 10.94 -4.24 11.91
N ALA A 18 11.88 -3.62 12.65
CA ALA A 18 12.06 -2.17 12.62
C ALA A 18 12.55 -1.68 11.24
N LEU A 19 13.40 -2.44 10.57
CA LEU A 19 13.81 -2.16 9.19
C LEU A 19 12.65 -2.30 8.21
N LEU A 20 11.80 -3.32 8.37
CA LEU A 20 10.61 -3.52 7.54
C LEU A 20 9.58 -2.40 7.75
N ALA A 21 9.34 -1.98 8.99
CA ALA A 21 8.45 -0.85 9.28
C ALA A 21 8.95 0.44 8.63
N SER A 22 10.27 0.68 8.61
CA SER A 22 10.85 1.85 7.93
C SER A 22 10.70 1.79 6.40
N LEU A 23 10.76 0.59 5.82
CA LEU A 23 10.56 0.39 4.38
C LEU A 23 9.11 0.70 3.95
N ILE A 24 8.14 0.32 4.78
CA ILE A 24 6.72 0.62 4.55
C ILE A 24 6.47 2.12 4.70
N ALA A 25 7.00 2.75 5.77
CA ALA A 25 6.79 4.18 6.05
C ALA A 25 7.35 5.11 4.94
N ALA A 26 8.47 4.74 4.32
CA ALA A 26 9.07 5.53 3.24
C ALA A 26 8.22 5.60 1.95
N GLY A 27 7.20 4.75 1.82
CA GLY A 27 6.32 4.71 0.65
C GLY A 27 5.10 5.62 0.69
N ALA A 28 4.79 6.23 1.84
CA ALA A 28 3.58 7.04 2.02
C ALA A 28 3.69 8.49 1.48
N SER A 29 4.86 8.91 1.01
CA SER A 29 5.02 10.23 0.40
C SER A 29 4.51 10.20 -1.03
N VAL A 30 3.25 10.53 -1.25
CA VAL A 30 2.73 10.89 -2.58
C VAL A 30 3.32 12.26 -2.93
N ALA A 31 4.53 12.25 -3.46
CA ALA A 31 5.07 13.43 -4.13
C ALA A 31 4.27 13.62 -5.41
N VAL A 32 3.42 14.62 -5.45
CA VAL A 32 2.88 15.16 -6.71
C VAL A 32 4.08 15.71 -7.47
N ALA A 33 4.69 14.87 -8.30
CA ALA A 33 5.82 15.24 -9.14
C ALA A 33 5.37 16.31 -10.13
N GLY A 34 6.06 17.43 -10.08
CA GLY A 34 5.87 18.56 -10.97
C GLY A 34 6.01 18.15 -12.44
N ARG A 35 5.26 18.84 -13.28
CA ARG A 35 5.27 18.74 -14.74
C ARG A 35 6.69 18.90 -15.29
N ALA A 36 7.20 17.87 -15.95
CA ALA A 36 8.32 18.02 -16.86
C ALA A 36 7.77 18.58 -18.19
N SER A 37 8.11 19.82 -18.52
CA SER A 37 7.86 20.37 -19.85
C SER A 37 8.84 19.73 -20.82
N ALA A 38 8.33 18.90 -21.73
CA ALA A 38 9.09 18.44 -22.89
C ALA A 38 8.85 19.42 -24.05
N ALA A 39 9.95 19.79 -24.72
CA ALA A 39 9.95 20.70 -25.85
C ALA A 39 9.30 20.06 -27.09
N ASP A 40 8.71 20.93 -27.93
CA ASP A 40 8.12 20.66 -29.22
C ASP A 40 9.02 19.85 -30.16
N ASP A 41 8.55 18.69 -30.57
CA ASP A 41 8.89 18.11 -31.87
C ASP A 41 7.61 17.43 -32.43
N ALA A 42 7.29 17.72 -33.68
CA ALA A 42 5.99 17.40 -34.29
C ALA A 42 5.76 15.89 -34.39
N ALA A 43 5.07 15.34 -33.39
CA ALA A 43 4.62 13.96 -33.33
C ALA A 43 3.13 13.85 -33.75
N PRO A 44 2.67 12.66 -34.17
CA PRO A 44 1.29 12.47 -34.59
C PRO A 44 0.32 12.93 -33.49
N THR A 45 -0.78 13.57 -33.89
CA THR A 45 -1.82 14.12 -33.01
C THR A 45 -2.56 12.99 -32.26
N THR A 46 -1.90 12.36 -31.34
CA THR A 46 -2.56 11.59 -30.29
C THR A 46 -3.06 12.59 -29.26
N THR A 47 -4.38 12.76 -29.17
CA THR A 47 -4.98 13.55 -28.10
C THR A 47 -4.48 13.00 -26.76
N ALA A 48 -3.79 13.84 -25.98
CA ALA A 48 -3.34 13.44 -24.65
C ALA A 48 -4.55 12.99 -23.79
N PRO A 49 -4.41 11.96 -22.97
CA PRO A 49 -5.50 11.54 -22.09
C PRO A 49 -5.90 12.70 -21.18
N PRO A 50 -7.21 12.82 -20.84
CA PRO A 50 -7.68 13.87 -19.95
C PRO A 50 -7.02 13.72 -18.57
N LEU A 51 -6.74 14.84 -17.90
CA LEU A 51 -6.23 14.80 -16.51
C LEU A 51 -7.26 14.17 -15.57
N HIS A 52 -8.53 14.48 -15.77
CA HIS A 52 -9.64 13.98 -14.97
C HIS A 52 -10.73 13.42 -15.89
N SER A 53 -11.30 12.27 -15.55
CA SER A 53 -12.40 11.65 -16.31
C SER A 53 -13.53 11.21 -15.39
N ASP A 54 -14.74 11.67 -15.70
CA ASP A 54 -15.95 11.25 -15.00
C ASP A 54 -16.32 9.78 -15.26
N ALA A 55 -15.84 9.22 -16.37
CA ALA A 55 -16.07 7.82 -16.71
C ALA A 55 -15.38 6.86 -15.70
N ASP A 56 -14.37 7.32 -14.97
CA ASP A 56 -13.65 6.52 -14.00
C ASP A 56 -14.41 6.29 -12.68
N ALA A 57 -15.53 7.01 -12.47
CA ALA A 57 -16.22 7.00 -11.18
C ALA A 57 -16.65 5.59 -10.73
N ALA A 58 -17.16 4.77 -11.63
CA ALA A 58 -17.58 3.40 -11.28
C ALA A 58 -16.39 2.53 -10.89
N THR A 59 -15.31 2.58 -11.66
CA THR A 59 -14.06 1.85 -11.38
C THR A 59 -13.46 2.27 -10.04
N LEU A 60 -13.29 3.57 -9.81
CA LEU A 60 -12.71 4.09 -8.57
C LEU A 60 -13.58 3.79 -7.34
N ASN A 61 -14.92 3.80 -7.47
CA ASN A 61 -15.81 3.38 -6.39
C ASN A 61 -15.66 1.90 -6.04
N SER A 62 -15.38 1.03 -7.00
CA SER A 62 -15.09 -0.38 -6.71
C SER A 62 -13.77 -0.53 -5.95
N LEU A 63 -12.77 0.30 -6.26
CA LEU A 63 -11.51 0.33 -5.52
C LEU A 63 -11.69 0.89 -4.11
N ILE A 64 -12.50 1.96 -3.91
CA ILE A 64 -12.86 2.45 -2.56
C ILE A 64 -13.46 1.33 -1.71
N THR A 65 -14.39 0.55 -2.28
CA THR A 65 -15.01 -0.57 -1.56
C THR A 65 -13.98 -1.63 -1.18
N ARG A 66 -13.02 -1.92 -2.07
CA ARG A 66 -11.93 -2.86 -1.83
C ARG A 66 -11.03 -2.38 -0.69
N GLU A 67 -10.58 -1.14 -0.75
CA GLU A 67 -9.76 -0.52 0.30
C GLU A 67 -10.47 -0.46 1.65
N ALA A 68 -11.77 -0.13 1.65
CA ALA A 68 -12.59 -0.11 2.85
C ALA A 68 -12.70 -1.50 3.48
N ALA A 69 -12.79 -2.56 2.67
CA ALA A 69 -12.77 -3.93 3.15
C ALA A 69 -11.40 -4.30 3.77
N MET A 70 -10.29 -3.85 3.18
CA MET A 70 -8.96 -4.02 3.76
C MET A 70 -8.84 -3.29 5.10
N VAL A 71 -9.31 -2.03 5.22
CA VAL A 71 -9.39 -1.32 6.51
C VAL A 71 -10.11 -2.14 7.57
N ALA A 72 -11.28 -2.67 7.23
CA ALA A 72 -12.08 -3.48 8.17
C ALA A 72 -11.34 -4.78 8.55
N THR A 73 -10.67 -5.43 7.60
CA THR A 73 -9.91 -6.66 7.80
C THR A 73 -8.73 -6.43 8.75
N TYR A 74 -7.92 -5.40 8.51
CA TYR A 74 -6.80 -5.05 9.39
C TYR A 74 -7.27 -4.64 10.78
N ASN A 75 -8.37 -3.91 10.89
CA ASN A 75 -8.94 -3.57 12.19
C ASN A 75 -9.39 -4.81 12.97
N ALA A 76 -9.95 -5.81 12.31
CA ALA A 76 -10.29 -7.09 12.96
C ALA A 76 -9.02 -7.87 13.37
N ALA A 77 -7.99 -7.87 12.53
CA ALA A 77 -6.72 -8.57 12.78
C ALA A 77 -5.98 -8.05 14.02
N LYS A 78 -6.10 -6.76 14.35
CA LYS A 78 -5.44 -6.14 15.52
C LYS A 78 -5.71 -6.88 16.83
N ALA A 79 -6.90 -7.46 17.00
CA ALA A 79 -7.28 -8.17 18.21
C ALA A 79 -6.47 -9.47 18.44
N SER A 80 -5.78 -9.97 17.42
CA SER A 80 -5.06 -11.25 17.46
C SER A 80 -3.54 -11.09 17.56
N VAL A 81 -3.03 -9.85 17.64
CA VAL A 81 -1.60 -9.54 17.63
C VAL A 81 -1.24 -8.52 18.71
N SER A 82 0.04 -8.39 19.06
CA SER A 82 0.53 -7.44 20.07
C SER A 82 1.97 -7.01 19.78
N GLY A 83 2.45 -6.02 20.52
CA GLY A 83 3.84 -5.55 20.40
C GLY A 83 4.18 -5.06 19.00
N ASP A 84 5.34 -5.45 18.49
CA ASP A 84 5.83 -5.03 17.17
C ASP A 84 4.94 -5.50 16.02
N ASP A 85 4.32 -6.67 16.16
CA ASP A 85 3.39 -7.22 15.17
C ASP A 85 2.14 -6.32 15.04
N LEU A 86 1.62 -5.83 16.18
CA LEU A 86 0.50 -4.88 16.18
C LEU A 86 0.88 -3.59 15.47
N ALA A 87 2.08 -3.07 15.72
CA ALA A 87 2.54 -1.83 15.08
C ALA A 87 2.60 -1.96 13.54
N VAL A 88 3.02 -3.11 13.01
CA VAL A 88 3.01 -3.38 11.56
C VAL A 88 1.57 -3.39 11.03
N ILE A 89 0.66 -4.10 11.70
CA ILE A 89 -0.75 -4.18 11.30
C ILE A 89 -1.42 -2.79 11.33
N GLU A 90 -1.14 -1.98 12.36
CA GLU A 90 -1.68 -0.62 12.47
C GLU A 90 -1.14 0.32 11.38
N LEU A 91 0.14 0.22 11.05
CA LEU A 91 0.74 1.01 9.99
C LEU A 91 0.10 0.70 8.63
N ILE A 92 -0.03 -0.59 8.27
CA ILE A 92 -0.67 -0.99 7.02
C ILE A 92 -2.15 -0.55 7.00
N ALA A 93 -2.89 -0.75 8.09
CA ALA A 93 -4.26 -0.28 8.21
C ALA A 93 -4.39 1.24 7.95
N SER A 94 -3.44 2.03 8.45
CA SER A 94 -3.44 3.49 8.24
C SER A 94 -3.25 3.87 6.77
N HIS A 95 -2.48 3.10 6.01
CA HIS A 95 -2.30 3.29 4.57
C HIS A 95 -3.60 3.03 3.81
N HIS A 96 -4.32 1.94 4.10
CA HIS A 96 -5.62 1.67 3.47
C HIS A 96 -6.66 2.76 3.81
N VAL A 97 -6.66 3.31 5.03
CA VAL A 97 -7.48 4.48 5.38
C VAL A 97 -7.13 5.66 4.48
N ALA A 98 -5.85 5.93 4.27
CA ALA A 98 -5.40 7.02 3.41
C ALA A 98 -5.80 6.78 1.94
N TYR A 99 -5.81 5.54 1.46
CA TYR A 99 -6.23 5.20 0.09
C TYR A 99 -7.73 5.41 -0.10
N VAL A 100 -8.56 4.95 0.84
CA VAL A 100 -10.00 5.27 0.84
C VAL A 100 -10.23 6.77 0.75
N GLN A 101 -9.53 7.55 1.57
CA GLN A 101 -9.67 9.00 1.62
C GLN A 101 -9.21 9.67 0.31
N SER A 102 -8.09 9.22 -0.26
CA SER A 102 -7.52 9.77 -1.49
C SER A 102 -8.42 9.49 -2.70
N LEU A 103 -8.90 8.26 -2.84
CA LEU A 103 -9.83 7.86 -3.91
C LEU A 103 -11.18 8.59 -3.78
N ALA A 104 -11.72 8.67 -2.56
CA ALA A 104 -12.97 9.39 -2.30
C ALA A 104 -12.80 10.90 -2.52
N GLY A 105 -11.66 11.47 -2.10
CA GLY A 105 -11.33 12.87 -2.34
C GLY A 105 -11.23 13.21 -3.82
N TYR A 106 -10.63 12.31 -4.63
CA TYR A 106 -10.58 12.45 -6.09
C TYR A 106 -11.99 12.49 -6.70
N LEU A 107 -12.89 11.61 -6.27
CA LEU A 107 -14.27 11.53 -6.77
C LEU A 107 -15.18 12.64 -6.22
N GLY A 108 -14.85 13.24 -5.07
CA GLY A 108 -15.68 14.25 -4.43
C GLY A 108 -17.11 13.74 -4.20
N ARG A 109 -18.10 14.46 -4.74
CA ARG A 109 -19.52 14.09 -4.59
C ARG A 109 -19.94 12.80 -5.28
N LYS A 110 -19.10 12.23 -6.14
CA LYS A 110 -19.33 10.95 -6.84
C LYS A 110 -18.80 9.75 -6.04
N ALA A 111 -18.13 9.98 -4.92
CA ALA A 111 -17.64 8.93 -4.05
C ALA A 111 -18.81 8.14 -3.44
N GLY A 112 -18.69 6.82 -3.51
CA GLY A 112 -19.61 5.88 -2.88
C GLY A 112 -19.30 5.67 -1.41
N ALA A 113 -19.76 4.53 -0.86
CA ALA A 113 -19.52 4.16 0.52
C ALA A 113 -18.01 3.95 0.79
N THR A 114 -17.54 4.53 1.90
CA THR A 114 -16.15 4.42 2.38
C THR A 114 -15.99 3.39 3.49
N THR A 115 -16.98 2.54 3.67
CA THR A 115 -16.98 1.41 4.61
C THR A 115 -17.43 0.14 3.90
N ALA A 116 -16.84 -0.99 4.27
CA ALA A 116 -17.19 -2.30 3.75
C ALA A 116 -17.01 -3.37 4.85
N PRO A 117 -17.64 -4.55 4.74
CA PRO A 117 -17.35 -5.69 5.61
C PRO A 117 -15.87 -6.13 5.48
N ALA A 118 -15.33 -6.66 6.58
CA ALA A 118 -14.01 -7.28 6.56
C ALA A 118 -13.98 -8.51 5.64
N LEU A 119 -12.86 -8.72 4.98
CA LEU A 119 -12.57 -9.96 4.25
C LEU A 119 -12.26 -11.08 5.27
N PRO A 120 -12.60 -12.33 4.96
CA PRO A 120 -12.37 -13.42 5.89
C PRO A 120 -10.87 -13.69 6.03
N VAL A 121 -10.41 -13.77 7.29
CA VAL A 121 -9.08 -14.27 7.67
C VAL A 121 -9.27 -15.21 8.87
N ASN A 122 -8.45 -16.26 8.94
CA ASN A 122 -8.49 -17.17 10.09
C ASN A 122 -7.86 -16.48 11.30
N ALA A 123 -8.52 -16.63 12.45
CA ALA A 123 -7.98 -16.17 13.71
C ALA A 123 -6.67 -16.93 14.04
N GLY A 124 -5.71 -16.22 14.62
CA GLY A 124 -4.42 -16.78 15.02
C GLY A 124 -3.42 -15.68 15.34
N GLY A 125 -2.26 -16.04 15.84
CA GLY A 125 -1.15 -15.09 16.02
C GLY A 125 -0.61 -14.59 14.67
N TYR A 126 0.34 -13.68 14.72
CA TYR A 126 0.89 -13.02 13.54
C TYR A 126 1.39 -13.99 12.45
N SER A 127 2.03 -15.11 12.86
CA SER A 127 2.51 -16.12 11.91
C SER A 127 1.40 -16.78 11.08
N VAL A 128 0.16 -16.81 11.59
CA VAL A 128 -1.03 -17.32 10.87
C VAL A 128 -1.68 -16.21 10.04
N LEU A 129 -1.73 -15.00 10.56
CA LEU A 129 -2.38 -13.85 9.93
C LEU A 129 -1.56 -13.28 8.78
N ALA A 130 -0.25 -13.09 8.94
CA ALA A 130 0.58 -12.36 7.98
C ALA A 130 0.56 -12.99 6.57
N PRO A 131 0.66 -14.32 6.37
CA PRO A 131 0.54 -14.90 5.02
C PRO A 131 -0.85 -14.69 4.39
N GLN A 132 -1.91 -14.69 5.19
CA GLN A 132 -3.26 -14.45 4.69
C GLN A 132 -3.45 -12.99 4.28
N LEU A 133 -2.99 -12.06 5.10
CA LEU A 133 -3.00 -10.63 4.80
C LEU A 133 -2.14 -10.34 3.55
N ALA A 134 -0.96 -10.96 3.42
CA ALA A 134 -0.14 -10.83 2.22
C ALA A 134 -0.88 -11.27 0.96
N SER A 135 -1.63 -12.39 1.03
CA SER A 135 -2.45 -12.85 -0.09
C SER A 135 -3.58 -11.86 -0.43
N LEU A 136 -4.13 -11.17 0.56
CA LEU A 136 -5.14 -10.12 0.36
C LEU A 136 -4.51 -8.86 -0.26
N GLU A 137 -3.30 -8.47 0.16
CA GLU A 137 -2.54 -7.37 -0.47
C GLU A 137 -2.29 -7.66 -1.96
N ALA A 138 -1.76 -8.86 -2.28
CA ALA A 138 -1.54 -9.28 -3.66
C ALA A 138 -2.83 -9.24 -4.49
N ALA A 139 -3.94 -9.75 -3.95
CA ALA A 139 -5.23 -9.74 -4.63
C ALA A 139 -5.77 -8.31 -4.79
N THR A 140 -5.48 -7.40 -3.86
CA THR A 140 -5.88 -5.99 -3.92
C THR A 140 -5.03 -5.25 -4.96
N ALA A 141 -3.71 -5.43 -4.96
CA ALA A 141 -2.82 -4.91 -5.99
C ALA A 141 -3.24 -5.38 -7.40
N ALA A 142 -3.56 -6.66 -7.56
CA ALA A 142 -4.04 -7.21 -8.83
C ALA A 142 -5.36 -6.55 -9.30
N ALA A 143 -6.28 -6.27 -8.38
CA ALA A 143 -7.52 -5.55 -8.70
C ALA A 143 -7.24 -4.11 -9.16
N HIS A 144 -6.30 -3.41 -8.52
CA HIS A 144 -5.86 -2.07 -8.92
C HIS A 144 -5.17 -2.09 -10.30
N VAL A 145 -4.30 -3.09 -10.57
CA VAL A 145 -3.68 -3.28 -11.90
C VAL A 145 -4.74 -3.52 -12.98
N ALA A 146 -5.77 -4.33 -12.67
CA ALA A 146 -6.87 -4.55 -13.60
C ALA A 146 -7.67 -3.26 -13.87
N ALA A 147 -7.89 -2.43 -12.84
CA ALA A 147 -8.58 -1.16 -12.96
C ALA A 147 -7.82 -0.16 -13.85
N LEU A 148 -6.49 -0.13 -13.82
CA LEU A 148 -5.68 0.74 -14.69
C LEU A 148 -5.97 0.56 -16.18
N LYS A 149 -6.43 -0.63 -16.60
CA LYS A 149 -6.76 -0.90 -18.01
C LYS A 149 -8.00 -0.13 -18.49
N THR A 150 -8.83 0.35 -17.59
CA THR A 150 -10.10 1.04 -17.89
C THR A 150 -10.11 2.50 -17.48
N ILE A 151 -9.21 2.91 -16.60
CA ILE A 151 -9.06 4.30 -16.15
C ILE A 151 -8.61 5.17 -17.32
N GLN A 152 -9.29 6.29 -17.52
CA GLN A 152 -9.07 7.24 -18.61
C GLN A 152 -8.36 8.51 -18.13
N GLY A 153 -8.59 8.92 -16.87
CA GLY A 153 -7.98 10.11 -16.28
C GLY A 153 -6.55 9.84 -15.82
N LEU A 154 -5.62 10.68 -16.26
CA LEU A 154 -4.19 10.54 -15.91
C LEU A 154 -3.95 10.66 -14.40
N ASP A 155 -4.65 11.60 -13.74
CA ASP A 155 -4.51 11.79 -12.28
C ASP A 155 -5.02 10.57 -11.50
N ALA A 156 -6.14 9.95 -11.94
CA ALA A 156 -6.66 8.71 -11.37
C ALA A 156 -5.69 7.54 -11.58
N ALA A 157 -5.16 7.39 -12.80
CA ALA A 157 -4.18 6.35 -13.10
C ALA A 157 -2.91 6.49 -12.25
N THR A 158 -2.42 7.72 -12.07
CA THR A 158 -1.25 8.02 -11.22
C THR A 158 -1.51 7.68 -9.76
N LEU A 159 -2.68 8.06 -9.23
CA LEU A 159 -3.08 7.71 -7.87
C LEU A 159 -3.13 6.19 -7.67
N VAL A 160 -3.82 5.46 -8.54
CA VAL A 160 -3.94 4.00 -8.46
C VAL A 160 -2.58 3.31 -8.59
N ALA A 161 -1.72 3.76 -9.50
CA ALA A 161 -0.36 3.21 -9.65
C ALA A 161 0.50 3.41 -8.38
N SER A 162 0.34 4.55 -7.69
CA SER A 162 1.03 4.80 -6.42
C SER A 162 0.55 3.85 -5.31
N ILE A 163 -0.75 3.55 -5.25
CA ILE A 163 -1.33 2.59 -4.30
C ILE A 163 -0.74 1.19 -4.56
N ILE A 164 -0.76 0.70 -5.79
CA ILE A 164 -0.21 -0.60 -6.18
C ILE A 164 1.23 -0.77 -5.68
N THR A 165 2.04 0.27 -5.82
CA THR A 165 3.45 0.23 -5.38
C THR A 165 3.58 0.00 -3.87
N VAL A 166 2.68 0.54 -3.07
CA VAL A 166 2.71 0.38 -1.62
C VAL A 166 2.11 -0.96 -1.20
N GLU A 167 1.06 -1.43 -1.85
CA GLU A 167 0.48 -2.76 -1.61
C GLU A 167 1.48 -3.88 -1.86
N ALA A 168 2.27 -3.80 -2.94
CA ALA A 168 3.36 -4.75 -3.18
C ALA A 168 4.42 -4.75 -2.06
N ARG A 169 4.66 -3.59 -1.41
CA ARG A 169 5.53 -3.50 -0.24
C ARG A 169 4.89 -4.10 1.02
N HIS A 170 3.57 -3.92 1.19
CA HIS A 170 2.84 -4.55 2.29
C HIS A 170 2.92 -6.07 2.18
N GLU A 171 2.63 -6.62 0.99
CA GLU A 171 2.78 -8.06 0.72
C GLU A 171 4.18 -8.56 1.08
N ALA A 172 5.21 -7.93 0.53
CA ALA A 172 6.60 -8.30 0.79
C ALA A 172 6.96 -8.24 2.29
N ALA A 173 6.55 -7.17 2.98
CA ALA A 173 6.82 -6.99 4.40
C ALA A 173 6.14 -8.07 5.27
N LEU A 174 4.88 -8.39 4.96
CA LEU A 174 4.12 -9.43 5.67
C LEU A 174 4.74 -10.82 5.47
N LEU A 175 5.12 -11.18 4.24
CA LEU A 175 5.77 -12.46 3.94
C LEU A 175 7.12 -12.58 4.63
N LEU A 176 7.97 -11.55 4.54
CA LEU A 176 9.31 -11.56 5.15
C LEU A 176 9.25 -11.60 6.68
N SER A 177 8.32 -10.87 7.29
CA SER A 177 8.15 -10.87 8.75
C SER A 177 7.57 -12.18 9.28
N ALA A 178 6.81 -12.92 8.46
CA ALA A 178 6.31 -14.26 8.78
C ALA A 178 7.38 -15.37 8.58
N GLY A 179 8.59 -15.01 8.18
CA GLY A 179 9.68 -15.97 7.94
C GLY A 179 9.79 -16.46 6.49
N GLY A 180 9.05 -15.85 5.57
CA GLY A 180 9.18 -16.11 4.13
C GLY A 180 10.51 -15.62 3.56
N SER A 181 10.82 -16.08 2.34
CA SER A 181 11.99 -15.64 1.57
C SER A 181 11.58 -14.57 0.54
N VAL A 182 12.58 -13.81 0.05
CA VAL A 182 12.37 -12.84 -1.03
C VAL A 182 11.89 -13.53 -2.31
N ASP A 183 12.31 -14.76 -2.54
CA ASP A 183 11.92 -15.54 -3.71
C ASP A 183 10.41 -15.88 -3.72
N SER A 184 9.78 -16.01 -2.54
CA SER A 184 8.33 -16.23 -2.44
C SER A 184 7.51 -15.01 -2.84
N VAL A 185 8.08 -13.81 -2.76
CA VAL A 185 7.43 -12.56 -3.18
C VAL A 185 7.47 -12.40 -4.70
N ALA A 186 8.56 -12.83 -5.34
CA ALA A 186 8.75 -12.68 -6.78
C ALA A 186 7.89 -13.63 -7.63
N SER A 187 7.36 -14.71 -7.05
CA SER A 187 6.55 -15.71 -7.76
C SER A 187 5.05 -15.36 -7.86
N GLY A 188 4.61 -14.27 -7.24
CA GLY A 188 3.22 -13.81 -7.25
C GLY A 188 2.89 -12.74 -8.31
N LEU A 189 3.88 -12.33 -9.12
CA LEU A 189 3.74 -11.40 -10.24
C LEU A 189 3.81 -12.16 -11.55
#